data_154d7d1b169cd28abbeb57ec06328585
#
_entry.id   154d7d1b169cd28abbeb57ec06328585
#
_cell.length_a   1.000
_cell.length_b   1.000
_cell.length_c   1.000
_cell.angle_alpha   90.00
_cell.angle_beta   90.00
_cell.angle_gamma   90.00
#
_symmetry.space_group_name_H-M   'P 1'
#
loop_
_entity.id
_entity.type
_entity.pdbx_description
1 polymer ?
#
loop_
_entity_poly.entity_id
_entity_poly.type
_entity_poly.pdbx_seq_one_letter_code
_entity_poly.pdbx_strand_id
1 'polypeptide(L)'
;MPENRTYGTLEGPFVFQTDEIDRPQKVLVLLHGWGADGHDLASLGEGLQHMMPDIALWCPHGPAPCSANPMGRQWFELSERFFQSPEEALPEMETTADVIEAACEALCDDLDLPPSSVVIGGFSQGGMMALHLGTKGHFEAAGYASLSGALIGVVTPVADTSISFFVSHGTDDEVVPFAASKQAQADLEEAGYLVDFMARPQLGHGIDMATLDGLGQFCYKATLI
;
A
#
# COMPACT_ATOMS: atom_id res chain seq x y z
N MET A 1 -16.30 -6.68 -14.88
CA MET A 1 -15.73 -6.96 -13.54
C MET A 1 -14.23 -7.09 -13.74
N PRO A 2 -13.40 -6.60 -12.83
CA PRO A 2 -11.97 -6.79 -12.96
C PRO A 2 -11.61 -8.28 -13.06
N GLU A 3 -10.57 -8.59 -13.83
CA GLU A 3 -10.03 -9.93 -13.94
C GLU A 3 -9.23 -10.27 -12.68
N ASN A 4 -9.37 -11.46 -12.13
CA ASN A 4 -8.48 -11.89 -11.06
C ASN A 4 -7.17 -12.42 -11.66
N ARG A 5 -6.05 -11.95 -11.13
CA ARG A 5 -4.71 -12.45 -11.47
C ARG A 5 -4.00 -12.97 -10.22
N THR A 6 -3.16 -13.96 -10.44
CA THR A 6 -2.34 -14.59 -9.40
C THR A 6 -0.87 -14.31 -9.67
N TYR A 7 -0.20 -13.73 -8.69
CA TYR A 7 1.24 -13.53 -8.71
C TYR A 7 1.85 -14.12 -7.44
N GLY A 8 2.86 -14.97 -7.60
CA GLY A 8 3.35 -15.79 -6.48
C GLY A 8 2.22 -16.64 -5.88
N THR A 9 1.94 -16.44 -4.60
CA THR A 9 0.85 -17.12 -3.88
C THR A 9 -0.37 -16.23 -3.64
N LEU A 10 -0.34 -14.97 -4.07
CA LEU A 10 -1.42 -14.02 -3.87
C LEU A 10 -2.28 -13.90 -5.13
N GLU A 11 -3.59 -13.94 -4.94
CA GLU A 11 -4.60 -13.72 -5.97
C GLU A 11 -5.37 -12.43 -5.66
N GLY A 12 -5.83 -11.73 -6.69
CA GLY A 12 -6.71 -10.57 -6.50
C GLY A 12 -7.08 -9.88 -7.80
N PRO A 13 -8.07 -8.97 -7.74
CA PRO A 13 -8.52 -8.22 -8.89
C PRO A 13 -7.40 -7.37 -9.50
N PHE A 14 -7.32 -7.45 -10.81
CA PHE A 14 -6.42 -6.65 -11.65
C PHE A 14 -7.27 -5.76 -12.56
N VAL A 15 -7.05 -4.45 -12.48
CA VAL A 15 -7.78 -3.44 -13.24
C VAL A 15 -6.82 -2.75 -14.19
N PHE A 16 -7.02 -2.98 -15.47
CA PHE A 16 -6.36 -2.24 -16.55
C PHE A 16 -7.30 -2.22 -17.74
N GLN A 17 -7.93 -1.10 -18.03
CA GLN A 17 -8.90 -0.92 -19.11
C GLN A 17 -8.65 0.41 -19.80
N THR A 18 -7.99 0.35 -20.95
CA THR A 18 -7.76 1.51 -21.83
C THR A 18 -7.77 1.04 -23.27
N ASP A 19 -8.34 1.87 -24.16
CA ASP A 19 -8.31 1.65 -25.60
C ASP A 19 -7.05 2.24 -26.25
N GLU A 20 -6.22 2.93 -25.48
CA GLU A 20 -5.08 3.70 -25.99
C GLU A 20 -3.74 2.97 -25.84
N ILE A 21 -3.64 2.04 -24.92
CA ILE A 21 -2.38 1.39 -24.52
C ILE A 21 -2.63 -0.13 -24.36
N ASP A 22 -1.87 -0.95 -25.09
CA ASP A 22 -2.06 -2.41 -25.12
C ASP A 22 -1.68 -3.10 -23.81
N ARG A 23 -0.75 -2.52 -23.03
CA ARG A 23 -0.27 -3.06 -21.74
C ARG A 23 0.10 -1.95 -20.76
N PRO A 24 -0.02 -2.18 -19.45
CA PRO A 24 0.39 -1.19 -18.47
C PRO A 24 1.89 -0.91 -18.55
N GLN A 25 2.27 0.32 -18.24
CA GLN A 25 3.66 0.74 -18.10
C GLN A 25 4.04 0.91 -16.62
N LYS A 26 3.03 0.96 -15.76
CA LYS A 26 3.15 1.16 -14.31
C LYS A 26 2.12 0.33 -13.59
N VAL A 27 2.40 -0.03 -12.35
CA VAL A 27 1.44 -0.76 -11.50
C VAL A 27 1.38 -0.11 -10.12
N LEU A 28 0.16 0.11 -9.64
CA LEU A 28 -0.11 0.31 -8.22
C LEU A 28 -0.58 -1.04 -7.63
N VAL A 29 0.19 -1.60 -6.72
CA VAL A 29 -0.23 -2.71 -5.87
C VAL A 29 -0.87 -2.10 -4.63
N LEU A 30 -2.17 -2.37 -4.38
CA LEU A 30 -2.91 -1.73 -3.31
C LEU A 30 -3.46 -2.76 -2.31
N LEU A 31 -2.92 -2.73 -1.10
CA LEU A 31 -3.19 -3.68 -0.02
C LEU A 31 -4.41 -3.23 0.80
N HIS A 32 -5.40 -4.11 0.96
CA HIS A 32 -6.66 -3.80 1.64
C HIS A 32 -6.53 -3.71 3.17
N GLY A 33 -7.56 -3.17 3.83
CA GLY A 33 -7.68 -3.10 5.29
C GLY A 33 -8.05 -4.45 5.92
N TRP A 34 -7.90 -4.55 7.24
CA TRP A 34 -8.24 -5.73 8.02
C TRP A 34 -9.72 -6.10 7.90
N GLY A 35 -10.01 -7.35 7.59
CA GLY A 35 -11.37 -7.85 7.44
C GLY A 35 -12.06 -7.53 6.12
N ALA A 36 -11.39 -6.80 5.22
CA ALA A 36 -11.77 -6.61 3.82
C ALA A 36 -11.06 -7.64 2.93
N ASP A 37 -11.11 -7.45 1.62
CA ASP A 37 -10.36 -8.19 0.62
C ASP A 37 -9.97 -7.28 -0.57
N GLY A 38 -9.29 -7.80 -1.57
CA GLY A 38 -8.83 -7.00 -2.71
C GLY A 38 -9.95 -6.33 -3.51
N HIS A 39 -11.17 -6.88 -3.52
CA HIS A 39 -12.29 -6.28 -4.25
C HIS A 39 -12.74 -4.94 -3.66
N ASP A 40 -12.50 -4.71 -2.37
CA ASP A 40 -12.85 -3.48 -1.68
C ASP A 40 -12.17 -2.24 -2.31
N LEU A 41 -10.94 -2.40 -2.76
CA LEU A 41 -10.14 -1.33 -3.36
C LEU A 41 -10.13 -1.32 -4.90
N ALA A 42 -10.58 -2.39 -5.54
CA ALA A 42 -10.53 -2.52 -7.00
C ALA A 42 -11.34 -1.42 -7.73
N SER A 43 -12.40 -0.89 -7.10
CA SER A 43 -13.20 0.19 -7.66
C SER A 43 -12.44 1.52 -7.82
N LEU A 44 -11.32 1.69 -7.11
CA LEU A 44 -10.47 2.88 -7.25
C LEU A 44 -9.71 2.90 -8.58
N GLY A 45 -9.58 1.75 -9.26
CA GLY A 45 -8.84 1.62 -10.50
C GLY A 45 -9.36 2.50 -11.64
N GLU A 46 -10.68 2.66 -11.78
CA GLU A 46 -11.26 3.55 -12.80
C GLU A 46 -10.85 5.01 -12.59
N GLY A 47 -10.86 5.47 -11.35
CA GLY A 47 -10.44 6.84 -10.99
C GLY A 47 -8.95 7.06 -11.26
N LEU A 48 -8.11 6.10 -10.91
CA LEU A 48 -6.67 6.16 -11.16
C LEU A 48 -6.34 6.15 -12.66
N GLN A 49 -7.00 5.32 -13.45
CA GLN A 49 -6.77 5.24 -14.90
C GLN A 49 -7.22 6.50 -15.66
N HIS A 50 -8.20 7.24 -15.13
CA HIS A 50 -8.53 8.57 -15.66
C HIS A 50 -7.38 9.58 -15.53
N MET A 51 -6.60 9.47 -14.46
CA MET A 51 -5.44 10.34 -14.21
C MET A 51 -4.17 9.81 -14.90
N MET A 52 -4.02 8.49 -14.95
CA MET A 52 -2.86 7.78 -15.48
C MET A 52 -3.33 6.59 -16.35
N PRO A 53 -3.56 6.79 -17.65
CA PRO A 53 -4.07 5.72 -18.53
C PRO A 53 -3.11 4.52 -18.65
N ASP A 54 -1.84 4.70 -18.34
CA ASP A 54 -0.77 3.70 -18.41
C ASP A 54 -0.56 2.91 -17.11
N ILE A 55 -1.32 3.21 -16.03
CA ILE A 55 -1.22 2.49 -14.76
C ILE A 55 -2.22 1.33 -14.68
N ALA A 56 -1.77 0.17 -14.22
CA ALA A 56 -2.67 -0.89 -13.73
C ALA A 56 -2.81 -0.81 -12.21
N LEU A 57 -3.95 -1.25 -11.70
CA LEU A 57 -4.17 -1.47 -10.28
C LEU A 57 -4.29 -2.97 -10.01
N TRP A 58 -3.46 -3.51 -9.13
CA TRP A 58 -3.61 -4.86 -8.60
C TRP A 58 -3.90 -4.81 -7.10
N CYS A 59 -4.99 -5.45 -6.69
CA CYS A 59 -5.42 -5.48 -5.29
C CYS A 59 -5.42 -6.93 -4.79
N PRO A 60 -4.28 -7.48 -4.34
CA PRO A 60 -4.22 -8.86 -3.85
C PRO A 60 -5.04 -9.05 -2.57
N HIS A 61 -5.59 -10.26 -2.41
CA HIS A 61 -6.17 -10.70 -1.15
C HIS A 61 -5.07 -11.02 -0.15
N GLY A 62 -5.23 -10.60 1.10
CA GLY A 62 -4.31 -10.97 2.17
C GLY A 62 -4.20 -12.50 2.33
N PRO A 63 -3.03 -13.02 2.75
CA PRO A 63 -2.75 -14.47 2.74
C PRO A 63 -3.61 -15.27 3.71
N ALA A 64 -4.07 -14.66 4.81
CA ALA A 64 -4.82 -15.32 5.86
C ALA A 64 -6.30 -14.92 5.90
N PRO A 65 -7.22 -15.82 6.31
CA PRO A 65 -8.58 -15.43 6.68
C PRO A 65 -8.53 -14.47 7.88
N CYS A 66 -9.42 -13.48 7.91
CA CYS A 66 -9.49 -12.57 9.05
C CYS A 66 -10.16 -13.24 10.26
N SER A 67 -9.54 -13.13 11.43
CA SER A 67 -10.06 -13.72 12.68
C SER A 67 -11.39 -13.11 13.11
N ALA A 68 -11.62 -11.82 12.85
CA ALA A 68 -12.86 -11.13 13.20
C ALA A 68 -13.94 -11.17 12.11
N ASN A 69 -13.58 -11.46 10.86
CA ASN A 69 -14.50 -11.56 9.73
C ASN A 69 -14.13 -12.76 8.85
N PRO A 70 -14.77 -13.93 8.99
CA PRO A 70 -14.42 -15.11 8.21
C PRO A 70 -14.55 -14.95 6.68
N MET A 71 -15.30 -13.95 6.20
CA MET A 71 -15.43 -13.62 4.78
C MET A 71 -14.33 -12.68 4.28
N GLY A 72 -13.63 -12.03 5.19
CA GLY A 72 -12.53 -11.12 4.88
C GLY A 72 -11.16 -11.76 5.06
N ARG A 73 -10.16 -10.99 4.72
CA ARG A 73 -8.74 -11.37 4.73
C ARG A 73 -7.95 -10.46 5.65
N GLN A 74 -6.73 -10.86 5.97
CA GLN A 74 -5.78 -10.06 6.75
C GLN A 74 -4.35 -10.30 6.29
N TRP A 75 -3.49 -9.32 6.56
CA TRP A 75 -2.05 -9.39 6.29
C TRP A 75 -1.30 -9.97 7.47
N PHE A 76 -1.75 -9.64 8.68
CA PHE A 76 -1.25 -10.15 9.95
C PHE A 76 -2.37 -10.08 10.99
N GLU A 77 -2.21 -10.76 12.12
CA GLU A 77 -3.23 -10.81 13.16
C GLU A 77 -3.30 -9.49 13.96
N LEU A 78 -4.49 -8.88 14.02
CA LEU A 78 -4.81 -7.77 14.92
C LEU A 78 -5.49 -8.29 16.18
N SER A 79 -4.73 -8.98 17.01
CA SER A 79 -5.23 -9.48 18.31
C SER A 79 -5.34 -8.34 19.34
N GLU A 80 -5.97 -8.65 20.50
CA GLU A 80 -5.95 -7.70 21.64
C GLU A 80 -4.53 -7.32 22.07
N ARG A 81 -3.56 -8.20 21.85
CA ARG A 81 -2.14 -7.95 22.13
C ARG A 81 -1.56 -6.88 21.21
N PHE A 82 -1.95 -6.87 19.94
CA PHE A 82 -1.49 -5.85 18.98
C PHE A 82 -1.77 -4.42 19.49
N PHE A 83 -2.93 -4.19 20.09
CA PHE A 83 -3.28 -2.87 20.62
C PHE A 83 -2.50 -2.48 21.88
N GLN A 84 -1.84 -3.43 22.53
CA GLN A 84 -1.01 -3.19 23.73
C GLN A 84 0.49 -3.13 23.38
N SER A 85 0.91 -3.93 22.40
CA SER A 85 2.31 -4.11 21.98
C SER A 85 2.35 -4.37 20.47
N PRO A 86 2.20 -3.33 19.62
CA PRO A 86 2.14 -3.51 18.15
C PRO A 86 3.36 -4.22 17.57
N GLU A 87 4.51 -4.09 18.22
CA GLU A 87 5.78 -4.69 17.80
C GLU A 87 5.76 -6.23 17.84
N GLU A 88 4.84 -6.84 18.58
CA GLU A 88 4.68 -8.31 18.59
C GLU A 88 4.19 -8.84 17.23
N ALA A 89 3.61 -7.99 16.37
CA ALA A 89 3.23 -8.36 15.00
C ALA A 89 4.40 -8.38 14.00
N LEU A 90 5.55 -7.79 14.33
CA LEU A 90 6.67 -7.64 13.39
C LEU A 90 7.12 -8.96 12.74
N PRO A 91 7.26 -10.11 13.45
CA PRO A 91 7.67 -11.36 12.80
C PRO A 91 6.66 -11.87 11.77
N GLU A 92 5.35 -11.65 12.00
CA GLU A 92 4.30 -12.02 11.04
C GLU A 92 4.28 -11.02 9.86
N MET A 93 4.47 -9.73 10.15
CA MET A 93 4.60 -8.70 9.11
C MET A 93 5.81 -8.96 8.21
N GLU A 94 6.96 -9.39 8.75
CA GLU A 94 8.13 -9.78 7.97
C GLU A 94 7.83 -10.96 7.04
N THR A 95 7.20 -12.02 7.58
CA THR A 95 6.81 -13.19 6.78
C THR A 95 5.85 -12.80 5.65
N THR A 96 4.91 -11.91 5.94
CA THR A 96 3.94 -11.43 4.95
C THR A 96 4.59 -10.49 3.93
N ALA A 97 5.57 -9.69 4.35
CA ALA A 97 6.34 -8.86 3.44
C ALA A 97 7.06 -9.71 2.38
N ASP A 98 7.72 -10.80 2.79
CA ASP A 98 8.36 -11.74 1.86
C ASP A 98 7.37 -12.29 0.81
N VAL A 99 6.12 -12.60 1.24
CA VAL A 99 5.06 -13.07 0.34
C VAL A 99 4.63 -11.99 -0.67
N ILE A 100 4.49 -10.74 -0.20
CA ILE A 100 4.11 -9.60 -1.05
C ILE A 100 5.23 -9.29 -2.05
N GLU A 101 6.48 -9.28 -1.60
CA GLU A 101 7.64 -9.02 -2.46
C GLU A 101 7.78 -10.07 -3.56
N ALA A 102 7.70 -11.36 -3.22
CA ALA A 102 7.72 -12.44 -4.21
C ALA A 102 6.55 -12.33 -5.22
N ALA A 103 5.39 -11.86 -4.79
CA ALA A 103 4.27 -11.60 -5.69
C ALA A 103 4.53 -10.39 -6.60
N CYS A 104 5.15 -9.32 -6.09
CA CYS A 104 5.55 -8.16 -6.89
C CYS A 104 6.63 -8.51 -7.92
N GLU A 105 7.60 -9.36 -7.56
CA GLU A 105 8.60 -9.88 -8.50
C GLU A 105 7.94 -10.66 -9.65
N ALA A 106 7.02 -11.60 -9.31
CA ALA A 106 6.29 -12.37 -10.32
C ALA A 106 5.39 -11.48 -11.22
N LEU A 107 4.83 -10.40 -10.66
CA LEU A 107 4.07 -9.41 -11.42
C LEU A 107 4.98 -8.64 -12.40
N CYS A 108 6.16 -8.23 -11.95
CA CYS A 108 7.15 -7.56 -12.79
C CYS A 108 7.59 -8.45 -13.96
N ASP A 109 7.84 -9.73 -13.69
CA ASP A 109 8.22 -10.72 -14.71
C ASP A 109 7.10 -10.93 -15.75
N ASP A 110 5.83 -11.07 -15.31
CA ASP A 110 4.68 -11.26 -16.21
C ASP A 110 4.43 -10.05 -17.11
N LEU A 111 4.57 -8.85 -16.56
CA LEU A 111 4.30 -7.61 -17.26
C LEU A 111 5.53 -7.05 -18.01
N ASP A 112 6.71 -7.65 -17.87
CA ASP A 112 7.98 -7.15 -18.40
C ASP A 112 8.25 -5.71 -17.95
N LEU A 113 8.11 -5.47 -16.64
CA LEU A 113 8.30 -4.17 -15.99
C LEU A 113 9.41 -4.25 -14.93
N PRO A 114 10.23 -3.21 -14.78
CA PRO A 114 11.18 -3.14 -13.67
C PRO A 114 10.47 -2.83 -12.35
N PRO A 115 11.01 -3.22 -11.19
CA PRO A 115 10.47 -2.85 -9.87
C PRO A 115 10.22 -1.34 -9.69
N SER A 116 11.05 -0.50 -10.30
CA SER A 116 10.89 0.98 -10.32
C SER A 116 9.64 1.48 -11.08
N SER A 117 8.88 0.61 -11.72
CA SER A 117 7.55 0.92 -12.30
C SER A 117 6.40 0.55 -11.35
N VAL A 118 6.69 0.00 -10.16
CA VAL A 118 5.70 -0.44 -9.19
C VAL A 118 5.67 0.50 -7.99
N VAL A 119 4.48 0.95 -7.62
CA VAL A 119 4.21 1.59 -6.33
C VAL A 119 3.44 0.60 -5.46
N ILE A 120 3.85 0.42 -4.21
CA ILE A 120 3.13 -0.41 -3.25
C ILE A 120 2.42 0.50 -2.26
N GLY A 121 1.10 0.46 -2.26
CA GLY A 121 0.28 1.22 -1.32
C GLY A 121 -0.66 0.32 -0.53
N GLY A 122 -1.34 0.92 0.46
CA GLY A 122 -2.35 0.20 1.19
C GLY A 122 -3.20 1.10 2.07
N PHE A 123 -4.38 0.58 2.43
CA PHE A 123 -5.32 1.23 3.32
C PHE A 123 -5.32 0.53 4.68
N SER A 124 -5.31 1.31 5.77
CA SER A 124 -5.39 0.82 7.14
C SER A 124 -4.29 -0.23 7.43
N GLN A 125 -4.62 -1.49 7.68
CA GLN A 125 -3.65 -2.58 7.84
C GLN A 125 -2.73 -2.72 6.61
N GLY A 126 -3.27 -2.60 5.39
CA GLY A 126 -2.46 -2.56 4.17
C GLY A 126 -1.49 -1.38 4.12
N GLY A 127 -1.89 -0.23 4.69
CA GLY A 127 -1.01 0.94 4.85
C GLY A 127 0.13 0.70 5.84
N MET A 128 -0.13 -0.07 6.91
CA MET A 128 0.92 -0.52 7.84
C MET A 128 1.92 -1.44 7.13
N MET A 129 1.43 -2.37 6.30
CA MET A 129 2.30 -3.23 5.47
C MET A 129 3.12 -2.44 4.45
N ALA A 130 2.53 -1.43 3.80
CA ALA A 130 3.25 -0.59 2.83
C ALA A 130 4.41 0.18 3.51
N LEU A 131 4.19 0.73 4.71
CA LEU A 131 5.25 1.37 5.50
C LEU A 131 6.33 0.37 5.92
N HIS A 132 5.95 -0.83 6.31
CA HIS A 132 6.88 -1.90 6.68
C HIS A 132 7.75 -2.31 5.50
N LEU A 133 7.15 -2.58 4.34
CA LEU A 133 7.86 -2.93 3.10
C LEU A 133 8.87 -1.84 2.70
N GLY A 134 8.45 -0.58 2.69
CA GLY A 134 9.31 0.52 2.29
C GLY A 134 10.48 0.80 3.25
N THR A 135 10.35 0.44 4.52
CA THR A 135 11.41 0.62 5.53
C THR A 135 12.35 -0.58 5.65
N LYS A 136 11.98 -1.74 5.12
CA LYS A 136 12.83 -2.95 5.09
C LYS A 136 13.72 -3.03 3.84
N GLY A 137 13.32 -2.42 2.73
CA GLY A 137 14.13 -2.19 1.54
C GLY A 137 14.54 -3.43 0.75
N HIS A 138 13.72 -4.51 0.72
CA HIS A 138 14.02 -5.71 -0.06
C HIS A 138 13.54 -5.60 -1.52
N PHE A 139 12.35 -5.04 -1.77
CA PHE A 139 11.84 -4.80 -3.12
C PHE A 139 12.03 -3.32 -3.49
N GLU A 140 12.75 -3.06 -4.58
CA GLU A 140 13.07 -1.69 -5.03
C GLU A 140 11.91 -1.04 -5.78
N ALA A 141 10.74 -0.90 -5.12
CA ALA A 141 9.61 -0.19 -5.68
C ALA A 141 9.92 1.28 -5.97
N ALA A 142 9.17 1.90 -6.88
CA ALA A 142 9.24 3.33 -7.16
C ALA A 142 8.90 4.19 -5.93
N GLY A 143 8.03 3.67 -5.06
CA GLY A 143 7.65 4.33 -3.81
C GLY A 143 6.59 3.55 -3.06
N TYR A 144 6.26 4.03 -1.85
CA TYR A 144 5.32 3.38 -0.95
C TYR A 144 4.25 4.34 -0.48
N ALA A 145 3.00 3.87 -0.36
CA ALA A 145 1.88 4.73 0.02
C ALA A 145 1.09 4.15 1.21
N SER A 146 0.89 4.94 2.25
CA SER A 146 0.08 4.58 3.41
C SER A 146 -1.15 5.49 3.52
N LEU A 147 -2.34 4.90 3.40
CA LEU A 147 -3.62 5.56 3.55
C LEU A 147 -4.24 5.12 4.88
N SER A 148 -4.33 6.00 5.85
CA SER A 148 -4.86 5.74 7.20
C SER A 148 -4.16 4.57 7.93
N GLY A 149 -2.87 4.35 7.67
CA GLY A 149 -2.05 3.35 8.35
C GLY A 149 -1.26 3.91 9.53
N ALA A 150 -0.46 3.05 10.14
CA ALA A 150 0.50 3.39 11.20
C ALA A 150 1.83 2.68 10.94
N LEU A 151 2.94 3.31 11.29
CA LEU A 151 4.26 2.69 11.26
C LEU A 151 4.44 1.83 12.52
N ILE A 152 4.79 0.57 12.33
CA ILE A 152 5.02 -0.39 13.41
C ILE A 152 6.51 -0.67 13.53
N GLY A 153 7.04 -0.51 14.73
CA GLY A 153 8.46 -0.71 15.01
C GLY A 153 9.31 0.53 14.72
N VAL A 154 10.62 0.32 14.66
CA VAL A 154 11.64 1.38 14.52
C VAL A 154 12.15 1.41 13.08
N VAL A 155 12.30 2.60 12.53
CA VAL A 155 12.92 2.83 11.23
C VAL A 155 14.43 2.96 11.40
N THR A 156 15.18 2.23 10.58
CA THR A 156 16.63 2.36 10.55
C THR A 156 17.02 3.53 9.64
N PRO A 157 17.87 4.45 10.09
CA PRO A 157 18.35 5.54 9.26
C PRO A 157 19.06 5.04 8.01
N VAL A 158 18.80 5.70 6.87
CA VAL A 158 19.43 5.41 5.58
C VAL A 158 20.33 6.58 5.16
N ALA A 159 21.50 6.26 4.61
CA ALA A 159 22.50 7.28 4.25
C ALA A 159 22.12 8.03 2.97
N ASP A 160 21.50 7.34 2.03
CA ASP A 160 21.02 7.87 0.75
C ASP A 160 19.87 7.00 0.28
N THR A 161 18.75 7.61 -0.07
CA THR A 161 17.60 6.87 -0.57
C THR A 161 16.81 7.69 -1.59
N SER A 162 16.49 7.05 -2.70
CA SER A 162 15.50 7.53 -3.66
C SER A 162 14.08 7.09 -3.28
N ILE A 163 13.93 6.23 -2.26
CA ILE A 163 12.62 5.74 -1.81
C ILE A 163 11.82 6.90 -1.23
N SER A 164 10.63 7.09 -1.76
CA SER A 164 9.67 8.09 -1.30
C SER A 164 8.40 7.44 -0.74
N PHE A 165 7.80 8.14 0.22
CA PHE A 165 6.55 7.72 0.84
C PHE A 165 5.46 8.77 0.59
N PHE A 166 4.25 8.28 0.30
CA PHE A 166 3.02 9.07 0.39
C PHE A 166 2.27 8.64 1.64
N VAL A 167 1.98 9.57 2.53
CA VAL A 167 1.22 9.28 3.76
C VAL A 167 0.01 10.19 3.81
N SER A 168 -1.20 9.60 3.68
CA SER A 168 -2.46 10.33 3.77
C SER A 168 -3.30 9.82 4.93
N HIS A 169 -3.97 10.74 5.67
CA HIS A 169 -4.75 10.37 6.83
C HIS A 169 -5.88 11.38 7.12
N GLY A 170 -7.06 10.87 7.49
CA GLY A 170 -8.17 11.66 7.94
C GLY A 170 -7.94 12.25 9.35
N THR A 171 -8.24 13.55 9.55
CA THR A 171 -8.04 14.17 10.87
C THR A 171 -9.03 13.68 11.93
N ASP A 172 -10.17 13.14 11.50
CA ASP A 172 -11.26 12.68 12.35
C ASP A 172 -11.35 11.13 12.37
N ASP A 173 -10.21 10.47 12.08
CA ASP A 173 -10.10 9.00 12.09
C ASP A 173 -10.16 8.48 13.53
N GLU A 174 -11.26 7.75 13.84
CA GLU A 174 -11.50 7.14 15.15
C GLU A 174 -11.01 5.67 15.23
N VAL A 175 -10.54 5.08 14.12
CA VAL A 175 -10.04 3.70 14.05
C VAL A 175 -8.53 3.66 14.23
N VAL A 176 -7.81 4.39 13.38
CA VAL A 176 -6.37 4.61 13.52
C VAL A 176 -6.17 6.09 13.80
N PRO A 177 -5.68 6.46 15.01
CA PRO A 177 -5.55 7.87 15.38
C PRO A 177 -4.66 8.65 14.40
N PHE A 178 -5.09 9.85 13.98
CA PHE A 178 -4.32 10.74 13.10
C PHE A 178 -2.89 10.98 13.59
N ALA A 179 -2.68 10.96 14.91
CA ALA A 179 -1.35 11.07 15.49
C ALA A 179 -0.37 9.98 15.05
N ALA A 180 -0.87 8.78 14.69
CA ALA A 180 -0.03 7.68 14.22
C ALA A 180 0.64 8.00 12.87
N SER A 181 -0.08 8.63 11.94
CA SER A 181 0.50 9.05 10.65
C SER A 181 1.45 10.23 10.81
N LYS A 182 1.18 11.14 11.76
CA LYS A 182 2.12 12.23 12.08
C LYS A 182 3.42 11.71 12.68
N GLN A 183 3.34 10.67 13.50
CA GLN A 183 4.52 10.02 14.04
C GLN A 183 5.27 9.28 12.91
N ALA A 184 4.55 8.54 12.05
CA ALA A 184 5.15 7.86 10.91
C ALA A 184 5.89 8.85 9.98
N GLN A 185 5.29 10.01 9.68
CA GLN A 185 5.96 11.09 8.93
C GLN A 185 7.27 11.51 9.60
N ALA A 186 7.23 11.82 10.90
CA ALA A 186 8.40 12.30 11.63
C ALA A 186 9.53 11.26 11.66
N ASP A 187 9.20 9.99 11.93
CA ASP A 187 10.18 8.91 12.01
C ASP A 187 10.82 8.61 10.65
N LEU A 188 10.04 8.66 9.57
CA LEU A 188 10.55 8.48 8.20
C LEU A 188 11.46 9.62 7.77
N GLU A 189 11.05 10.88 8.03
CA GLU A 189 11.85 12.08 7.71
C GLU A 189 13.17 12.11 8.54
N GLU A 190 13.11 11.74 9.83
CA GLU A 190 14.30 11.62 10.69
C GLU A 190 15.25 10.53 10.19
N ALA A 191 14.71 9.43 9.65
CA ALA A 191 15.50 8.35 9.05
C ALA A 191 16.07 8.70 7.66
N GLY A 192 15.70 9.83 7.06
CA GLY A 192 16.24 10.33 5.80
C GLY A 192 15.37 10.04 4.57
N TYR A 193 14.17 9.51 4.74
CA TYR A 193 13.23 9.26 3.63
C TYR A 193 12.52 10.55 3.18
N LEU A 194 12.11 10.58 1.91
CA LEU A 194 11.24 11.62 1.36
C LEU A 194 9.78 11.30 1.66
N VAL A 195 9.05 12.21 2.31
CA VAL A 195 7.64 11.99 2.66
C VAL A 195 6.75 13.09 2.07
N ASP A 196 5.80 12.69 1.23
CA ASP A 196 4.69 13.54 0.77
C ASP A 196 3.50 13.29 1.72
N PHE A 197 3.25 14.22 2.64
CA PHE A 197 2.25 14.06 3.70
C PHE A 197 0.98 14.85 3.39
N MET A 198 -0.18 14.15 3.41
CA MET A 198 -1.49 14.73 3.15
C MET A 198 -2.46 14.52 4.31
N ALA A 199 -2.67 15.54 5.14
CA ALA A 199 -3.77 15.53 6.11
C ALA A 199 -5.11 15.78 5.40
N ARG A 200 -6.13 14.96 5.69
CA ARG A 200 -7.48 15.12 5.15
C ARG A 200 -8.43 15.65 6.22
N PRO A 201 -8.73 16.99 6.23
CA PRO A 201 -9.62 17.57 7.22
C PRO A 201 -11.02 16.96 7.17
N GLN A 202 -11.59 16.67 8.35
CA GLN A 202 -12.94 16.14 8.52
C GLN A 202 -13.19 14.76 7.87
N LEU A 203 -12.15 14.08 7.41
CA LEU A 203 -12.23 12.70 6.94
C LEU A 203 -12.02 11.76 8.14
N GLY A 204 -12.90 10.78 8.28
CA GLY A 204 -12.74 9.64 9.18
C GLY A 204 -11.81 8.57 8.61
N HIS A 205 -12.04 7.30 8.99
CA HIS A 205 -11.27 6.15 8.48
C HIS A 205 -11.72 5.77 7.06
N GLY A 206 -11.10 6.37 6.04
CA GLY A 206 -11.51 6.16 4.65
C GLY A 206 -10.62 6.85 3.63
N ILE A 207 -10.96 6.64 2.36
CA ILE A 207 -10.31 7.22 1.18
C ILE A 207 -11.32 8.12 0.48
N ASP A 208 -11.04 9.40 0.34
CA ASP A 208 -11.84 10.33 -0.46
C ASP A 208 -11.18 10.62 -1.82
N MET A 209 -11.89 11.36 -2.68
CA MET A 209 -11.37 11.72 -4.01
C MET A 209 -10.07 12.48 -3.94
N ALA A 210 -9.89 13.38 -2.97
CA ALA A 210 -8.64 14.12 -2.86
C ALA A 210 -7.47 13.24 -2.38
N THR A 211 -7.71 12.23 -1.56
CA THR A 211 -6.73 11.19 -1.23
C THR A 211 -6.34 10.41 -2.48
N LEU A 212 -7.33 10.02 -3.30
CA LEU A 212 -7.08 9.29 -4.56
C LEU A 212 -6.29 10.14 -5.56
N ASP A 213 -6.63 11.43 -5.70
CA ASP A 213 -5.90 12.38 -6.53
C ASP A 213 -4.43 12.53 -6.07
N GLY A 214 -4.21 12.65 -4.75
CA GLY A 214 -2.87 12.72 -4.16
C GLY A 214 -2.06 11.45 -4.42
N LEU A 215 -2.68 10.28 -4.26
CA LEU A 215 -2.06 8.98 -4.56
C LEU A 215 -1.68 8.88 -6.04
N GLY A 216 -2.57 9.28 -6.97
CA GLY A 216 -2.29 9.30 -8.41
C GLY A 216 -1.11 10.23 -8.74
N GLN A 217 -1.08 11.44 -8.17
CA GLN A 217 0.05 12.36 -8.36
C GLN A 217 1.37 11.79 -7.81
N PHE A 218 1.32 11.12 -6.67
CA PHE A 218 2.48 10.44 -6.10
C PHE A 218 2.97 9.32 -7.02
N CYS A 219 2.07 8.42 -7.48
CA CYS A 219 2.42 7.36 -8.43
C CYS A 219 3.07 7.92 -9.70
N TYR A 220 2.51 8.99 -10.26
CA TYR A 220 3.08 9.64 -11.43
C TYR A 220 4.50 10.14 -11.18
N LYS A 221 4.74 10.85 -10.07
CA LYS A 221 6.07 11.40 -9.74
C LYS A 221 7.09 10.29 -9.48
N ALA A 222 6.71 9.29 -8.68
CA ALA A 222 7.60 8.20 -8.28
C ALA A 222 8.06 7.34 -9.46
N THR A 223 7.22 7.19 -10.51
CA THR A 223 7.51 6.35 -11.68
C THR A 223 8.03 7.14 -12.90
N LEU A 224 8.42 8.39 -12.73
CA LEU A 224 9.00 9.23 -13.82
C LEU A 224 10.50 9.01 -14.08
N ILE A 225 11.15 8.12 -13.32
CA ILE A 225 12.62 7.94 -13.35
C ILE A 225 13.03 6.96 -14.44
#